data_5511063aea688dd9d6becf8674e34cfe
#
_entry.id   5511063aea688dd9d6becf8674e34cfe
#
_cell.length_a   1.000
_cell.length_b   1.000
_cell.length_c   1.000
_cell.angle_alpha   90.00
_cell.angle_beta   90.00
_cell.angle_gamma   90.00
#
_symmetry.space_group_name_H-M   'P 1'
#
loop_
_entity.id
_entity.type
_entity.pdbx_description
1 polymer ?
#
loop_
_entity_poly.entity_id
_entity_poly.type
_entity_poly.pdbx_seq_one_letter_code
_entity_poly.pdbx_strand_id
1 'polypeptide(L)'
;MSEIGVVKGFKVFNPDWTCKNKQYGCPGRFEEDVTPSVCNEGMHFCKRASDCFNYYSFDPNNKVAEVIAYGEVSEEGDKCATNKLEVVRETRGLNCLAL
;
A
#
# COMPACT_ATOMS: atom_id res chain seq x y z
N MET A 1 0.38 -3.92 24.31
CA MET A 1 0.47 -3.96 23.73
C MET A 1 0.71 -3.79 22.74
N SER A 2 0.69 -3.92 22.65
CA SER A 2 0.90 -3.89 21.98
C SER A 2 1.01 -3.69 20.93
N GLU A 3 1.42 -3.77 20.49
CA GLU A 3 1.61 -3.55 19.49
C GLU A 3 0.89 -3.81 18.55
N ILE A 4 0.86 -3.76 18.51
CA ILE A 4 0.01 -4.07 17.83
C ILE A 4 -0.40 -3.30 16.92
N GLY A 5 -0.94 -3.26 16.20
CA GLY A 5 -1.52 -2.38 15.36
C GLY A 5 -0.80 -2.01 14.10
N VAL A 6 0.29 -2.58 13.75
CA VAL A 6 0.89 -2.28 12.46
C VAL A 6 0.78 -3.47 11.54
N VAL A 7 0.46 -3.19 10.27
CA VAL A 7 0.40 -4.21 9.23
C VAL A 7 1.33 -3.78 8.12
N LYS A 8 2.29 -4.63 7.80
CA LYS A 8 3.25 -4.34 6.74
C LYS A 8 2.74 -4.89 5.42
N GLY A 9 3.07 -4.21 4.35
CA GLY A 9 2.67 -4.66 3.04
C GLY A 9 3.35 -3.89 1.94
N PHE A 10 2.71 -3.90 0.78
CA PHE A 10 3.23 -3.29 -0.44
C PHE A 10 2.11 -2.57 -1.15
N LYS A 11 2.49 -1.51 -1.88
CA LYS A 11 1.52 -0.73 -2.63
C LYS A 11 2.15 -0.30 -3.94
N VAL A 12 1.35 -0.33 -5.01
CA VAL A 12 1.77 0.10 -6.34
C VAL A 12 1.29 1.52 -6.58
N PHE A 13 2.17 2.35 -7.12
CA PHE A 13 1.88 3.74 -7.45
C PHE A 13 2.21 4.00 -8.90
N ASN A 14 1.59 5.02 -9.48
CA ASN A 14 2.00 5.52 -10.79
C ASN A 14 3.43 6.08 -10.70
N PRO A 15 4.09 6.30 -11.83
CA PRO A 15 5.48 6.80 -11.78
C PRO A 15 5.67 8.10 -11.03
N ASP A 16 4.62 8.91 -10.89
CA ASP A 16 4.69 10.18 -10.15
C ASP A 16 4.25 10.03 -8.70
N TRP A 17 4.15 8.79 -8.20
CA TRP A 17 3.74 8.48 -6.84
C TRP A 17 2.27 8.78 -6.55
N THR A 18 1.44 8.88 -7.59
CA THR A 18 0.00 9.00 -7.37
C THR A 18 -0.65 7.63 -7.38
N CYS A 19 -1.78 7.52 -6.71
CA CYS A 19 -2.61 6.34 -6.76
C CYS A 19 -4.05 6.80 -6.53
N LYS A 20 -4.92 6.49 -7.48
CA LYS A 20 -6.35 6.87 -7.41
C LYS A 20 -6.51 8.35 -7.11
N ASN A 21 -5.79 9.17 -7.84
CA ASN A 21 -5.87 10.64 -7.77
C ASN A 21 -5.37 11.23 -6.45
N LYS A 22 -4.69 10.44 -5.63
CA LYS A 22 -4.07 10.94 -4.41
C LYS A 22 -2.57 10.98 -4.62
N GLN A 23 -1.95 12.08 -4.20
CA GLN A 23 -0.49 12.21 -4.28
C GLN A 23 0.13 11.64 -3.03
N TYR A 24 1.06 10.70 -3.22
CA TYR A 24 1.89 10.15 -2.15
C TYR A 24 3.33 10.62 -2.36
N GLY A 25 4.20 10.18 -1.51
CA GLY A 25 5.63 10.40 -1.64
C GLY A 25 6.36 9.27 -0.94
N CYS A 26 7.65 9.16 -1.20
CA CYS A 26 8.44 8.09 -0.59
C CYS A 26 9.77 8.68 -0.12
N PRO A 27 10.04 8.67 1.19
CA PRO A 27 9.16 8.18 2.26
C PRO A 27 8.09 9.22 2.62
N GLY A 28 7.09 8.78 3.39
CA GLY A 28 6.08 9.71 3.88
C GLY A 28 4.99 9.01 4.67
N ARG A 29 4.24 9.82 5.40
CA ARG A 29 3.09 9.33 6.15
C ARG A 29 1.84 10.05 5.65
N PHE A 30 0.76 9.30 5.53
CA PHE A 30 -0.49 9.80 4.97
C PHE A 30 -1.64 9.32 5.81
N GLU A 31 -2.59 10.21 6.07
CA GLU A 31 -3.76 9.90 6.89
C GLU A 31 -5.00 10.37 6.18
N GLU A 32 -6.08 9.62 6.34
CA GLU A 32 -7.40 9.99 5.85
C GLU A 32 -8.39 9.84 6.98
N ASP A 33 -9.29 10.78 7.08
CA ASP A 33 -10.29 10.78 8.15
C ASP A 33 -11.49 9.95 7.71
N VAL A 34 -11.28 8.64 7.61
CA VAL A 34 -12.29 7.70 7.14
C VAL A 34 -12.18 6.42 7.95
N THR A 35 -13.26 5.64 7.92
CA THR A 35 -13.22 4.26 8.42
C THR A 35 -12.85 3.40 7.23
N PRO A 36 -11.71 2.69 7.28
CA PRO A 36 -11.26 1.93 6.11
C PRO A 36 -12.25 0.83 5.74
N SER A 37 -12.43 0.68 4.44
CA SER A 37 -13.29 -0.37 3.90
C SER A 37 -12.71 -0.79 2.56
N VAL A 38 -12.36 -2.05 2.43
CA VAL A 38 -11.76 -2.55 1.19
C VAL A 38 -12.70 -2.26 0.02
N CYS A 39 -12.12 -1.73 -1.05
CA CYS A 39 -12.81 -1.33 -2.29
C CYS A 39 -13.68 -0.09 -2.15
N ASN A 40 -13.76 0.52 -0.96
CA ASN A 40 -14.58 1.70 -0.77
C ASN A 40 -13.78 2.90 -0.28
N GLU A 41 -13.24 2.84 0.91
CA GLU A 41 -12.58 3.99 1.51
C GLU A 41 -11.26 3.59 2.14
N GLY A 42 -10.34 4.54 2.15
CA GLY A 42 -9.04 4.35 2.73
C GLY A 42 -7.96 4.14 1.69
N MET A 43 -6.75 3.96 2.18
CA MET A 43 -5.59 3.75 1.33
C MET A 43 -5.36 2.25 1.23
N HIS A 44 -5.34 1.73 0.01
CA HIS A 44 -5.31 0.29 -0.23
C HIS A 44 -3.89 -0.21 -0.42
N PHE A 45 -3.64 -1.41 0.04
CA PHE A 45 -2.35 -2.06 -0.14
C PHE A 45 -2.55 -3.58 -0.03
N CYS A 46 -1.49 -4.34 -0.31
CA CYS A 46 -1.51 -5.80 -0.20
C CYS A 46 -0.40 -6.25 0.74
N LYS A 47 -0.61 -7.35 1.43
CA LYS A 47 0.38 -7.84 2.39
C LYS A 47 1.61 -8.41 1.71
N ARG A 48 1.46 -8.94 0.50
CA ARG A 48 2.58 -9.52 -0.24
C ARG A 48 2.76 -8.78 -1.56
N ALA A 49 4.02 -8.63 -1.96
CA ALA A 49 4.32 -7.91 -3.18
C ALA A 49 3.66 -8.55 -4.40
N SER A 50 3.66 -9.87 -4.46
CA SER A 50 3.06 -10.57 -5.60
C SER A 50 1.57 -10.31 -5.72
N ASP A 51 0.89 -10.06 -4.61
CA ASP A 51 -0.55 -9.80 -4.66
C ASP A 51 -0.88 -8.47 -5.32
N CYS A 52 0.07 -7.53 -5.35
CA CYS A 52 -0.14 -6.25 -6.01
C CYS A 52 -0.47 -6.44 -7.48
N PHE A 53 0.12 -7.44 -8.11
CA PHE A 53 -0.03 -7.65 -9.54
C PHE A 53 -1.31 -8.38 -9.91
N ASN A 54 -2.10 -8.79 -8.93
CA ASN A 54 -3.44 -9.27 -9.18
C ASN A 54 -4.39 -8.14 -9.58
N TYR A 55 -4.03 -6.89 -9.23
CA TYR A 55 -4.91 -5.74 -9.44
C TYR A 55 -4.31 -4.69 -10.35
N TYR A 56 -3.03 -4.80 -10.65
CA TYR A 56 -2.33 -3.85 -11.50
C TYR A 56 -1.54 -4.62 -12.54
N SER A 57 -1.62 -4.17 -13.78
CA SER A 57 -0.77 -4.74 -14.81
C SER A 57 0.69 -4.48 -14.46
N PHE A 58 1.53 -5.45 -14.74
CA PHE A 58 2.96 -5.23 -14.54
C PHE A 58 3.43 -4.13 -15.48
N ASP A 59 3.98 -3.09 -14.91
CA ASP A 59 4.52 -1.97 -15.68
C ASP A 59 5.80 -1.56 -14.98
N PRO A 60 6.96 -1.71 -15.62
CA PRO A 60 8.23 -1.39 -14.97
C PRO A 60 8.40 0.08 -14.62
N ASN A 61 7.56 0.96 -15.19
CA ASN A 61 7.58 2.38 -14.84
C ASN A 61 6.82 2.69 -13.56
N ASN A 62 5.94 1.80 -13.13
CA ASN A 62 5.23 2.02 -11.88
C ASN A 62 6.15 1.84 -10.69
N LYS A 63 5.81 2.52 -9.60
CA LYS A 63 6.56 2.41 -8.36
C LYS A 63 5.90 1.37 -7.47
N VAL A 64 6.71 0.58 -6.79
CA VAL A 64 6.23 -0.35 -5.76
C VAL A 64 7.00 -0.02 -4.50
N ALA A 65 6.30 0.15 -3.40
CA ALA A 65 6.95 0.51 -2.15
C ALA A 65 6.48 -0.38 -1.01
N GLU A 66 7.37 -0.57 -0.06
CA GLU A 66 7.00 -1.16 1.23
C GLU A 66 6.20 -0.12 2.00
N VAL A 67 5.10 -0.56 2.59
CA VAL A 67 4.24 0.33 3.36
C VAL A 67 3.92 -0.30 4.71
N ILE A 68 3.54 0.56 5.65
CA ILE A 68 3.10 0.13 6.97
C ILE A 68 1.80 0.85 7.27
N ALA A 69 0.77 0.08 7.59
CA ALA A 69 -0.49 0.64 8.07
C ALA A 69 -0.38 0.74 9.59
N TYR A 70 -0.53 1.94 10.12
CA TYR A 70 -0.39 2.17 11.56
C TYR A 70 -1.68 2.69 12.19
N GLY A 71 -2.79 2.58 11.50
CA GLY A 71 -4.11 2.92 12.00
C GLY A 71 -5.04 1.73 11.94
N GLU A 72 -6.30 2.02 11.65
CA GLU A 72 -7.28 0.96 11.47
C GLU A 72 -7.03 0.28 10.13
N VAL A 73 -7.26 -1.01 10.07
CA VAL A 73 -7.06 -1.79 8.86
C VAL A 73 -8.30 -2.65 8.62
N SER A 74 -8.80 -2.60 7.39
CA SER A 74 -9.83 -3.50 6.90
C SER A 74 -9.15 -4.46 5.94
N GLU A 75 -9.41 -5.75 6.11
CA GLU A 75 -8.74 -6.75 5.28
C GLU A 75 -9.78 -7.66 4.65
N GLU A 76 -9.62 -7.94 3.35
CA GLU A 76 -10.49 -8.84 2.65
C GLU A 76 -9.68 -9.56 1.57
N GLY A 77 -9.51 -10.88 1.75
CA GLY A 77 -8.67 -11.64 0.84
C GLY A 77 -7.23 -11.16 0.91
N ASP A 78 -6.69 -10.78 -0.24
CA ASP A 78 -5.32 -10.28 -0.34
C ASP A 78 -5.24 -8.76 -0.37
N LYS A 79 -6.35 -8.08 -0.12
CA LYS A 79 -6.42 -6.62 -0.11
C LYS A 79 -6.59 -6.09 1.30
N CYS A 80 -5.98 -4.95 1.55
CA CYS A 80 -6.15 -4.23 2.80
C CYS A 80 -6.44 -2.77 2.51
N ALA A 81 -7.12 -2.12 3.44
CA ALA A 81 -7.32 -0.68 3.40
C ALA A 81 -7.06 -0.12 4.77
N THR A 82 -6.49 1.08 4.84
CA THR A 82 -6.16 1.71 6.10
C THR A 82 -6.43 3.21 6.04
N ASN A 83 -6.59 3.81 7.20
CA ASN A 83 -6.71 5.26 7.30
C ASN A 83 -5.39 5.94 7.67
N LYS A 84 -4.34 5.15 7.96
CA LYS A 84 -3.02 5.69 8.29
C LYS A 84 -1.96 4.81 7.66
N LEU A 85 -1.23 5.37 6.70
CA LEU A 85 -0.27 4.61 5.91
C LEU A 85 1.06 5.32 5.88
N GLU A 86 2.12 4.58 6.15
CA GLU A 86 3.47 5.08 5.96
C GLU A 86 4.08 4.40 4.75
N VAL A 87 4.61 5.19 3.82
CA VAL A 87 5.38 4.68 2.69
C VAL A 87 6.82 4.68 3.14
N VAL A 88 7.41 3.50 3.25
CA VAL A 88 8.70 3.33 3.89
C VAL A 88 9.84 3.48 2.90
N ARG A 89 9.81 2.70 1.84
CA ARG A 89 10.86 2.77 0.82
C ARG A 89 10.37 2.14 -0.46
N GLU A 90 10.93 2.60 -1.57
CA GLU A 90 10.66 2.01 -2.86
C GLU A 90 11.38 0.68 -2.99
N THR A 91 10.72 -0.30 -3.61
CA THR A 91 11.35 -1.55 -3.99
C THR A 91 11.33 -1.62 -5.50
N ARG A 92 12.22 -2.42 -6.06
CA ARG A 92 12.19 -2.63 -7.51
C ARG A 92 11.20 -3.74 -7.83
N GLY A 93 10.43 -3.55 -8.90
CA GLY A 93 9.42 -4.53 -9.27
C GLY A 93 9.96 -5.93 -9.43
N LEU A 94 11.11 -6.07 -10.06
CA LEU A 94 11.72 -7.38 -10.24
C LEU A 94 12.11 -8.01 -8.91
N ASN A 95 12.59 -7.20 -7.98
CA ASN A 95 12.93 -7.71 -6.65
C ASN A 95 11.68 -8.20 -5.92
N CYS A 96 10.56 -7.52 -6.11
CA CYS A 96 9.31 -7.96 -5.51
C CYS A 96 8.91 -9.33 -6.04
N LEU A 97 9.09 -9.55 -7.33
CA LEU A 97 8.75 -10.84 -7.93
C LEU A 97 9.71 -11.95 -7.50
N ALA A 98 10.93 -11.59 -7.19
CA ALA A 98 11.92 -12.56 -6.76
C ALA A 98 11.70 -13.01 -5.32
N LEU A 99 11.00 -12.23 -4.56
CA LEU A 99 10.71 -12.57 -3.18
C LEU A 99 9.54 -13.53 -3.08
#